data_3d882b8e8ab002224dddb71b90518d63
#
_entry.id   3d882b8e8ab002224dddb71b90518d63
#
_cell.length_a   1.000
_cell.length_b   1.000
_cell.length_c   1.000
_cell.angle_alpha   90.00
_cell.angle_beta   90.00
_cell.angle_gamma   90.00
#
_symmetry.space_group_name_H-M   'P 1'
#
loop_
_entity.id
_entity.type
_entity.pdbx_description
1 polymer ?
#
loop_
_entity_poly.entity_id
_entity_poly.type
_entity_poly.pdbx_seq_one_letter_code
_entity_poly.pdbx_strand_id
1 'polypeptide(L)' 'MAKMDYPKDAETIVHALGGKGNIKRVFHCMTRVRVYVKKKNLVDEQSIQKLPEVTGTNWNNDQFQII' A
#
# COMPACT_ATOMS: atom_id res chain seq x y z
N MET A 1 -9.84 -7.43 2.48
CA MET A 1 -9.21 -6.74 3.30
C MET A 1 -9.95 -6.40 4.44
N ALA A 2 -11.00 -6.96 4.50
CA ALA A 2 -11.72 -6.85 5.60
C ALA A 2 -10.88 -7.00 6.75
N LYS A 3 -9.86 -7.67 6.46
CA LYS A 3 -9.08 -7.87 7.52
C LYS A 3 -8.20 -6.85 7.82
N MET A 4 -8.29 -5.79 7.22
CA MET A 4 -7.47 -4.78 7.62
C MET A 4 -8.03 -4.25 8.83
N ASP A 5 -8.13 -5.08 9.73
CA ASP A 5 -8.49 -4.68 10.99
C ASP A 5 -7.31 -4.32 11.75
N TYR A 6 -6.29 -3.83 11.14
CA TYR A 6 -5.11 -3.42 11.82
C TYR A 6 -5.02 -1.93 11.69
N PRO A 7 -5.71 -1.17 12.51
CA PRO A 7 -5.77 0.28 12.32
C PRO A 7 -4.40 0.92 12.26
N LYS A 8 -3.47 0.43 13.08
CA LYS A 8 -2.14 1.02 13.06
C LYS A 8 -1.42 0.72 11.75
N ASP A 9 -1.53 -0.52 11.27
CA ASP A 9 -0.86 -0.88 10.03
C ASP A 9 -1.50 -0.19 8.85
N ALA A 10 -2.81 -0.05 8.87
CA ALA A 10 -3.50 0.64 7.79
C ALA A 10 -3.06 2.10 7.73
N GLU A 11 -2.97 2.75 8.87
CA GLU A 11 -2.52 4.14 8.91
C GLU A 11 -1.09 4.26 8.42
N THR A 12 -0.24 3.34 8.84
CA THR A 12 1.16 3.34 8.42
C THR A 12 1.25 3.19 6.91
N ILE A 13 0.48 2.28 6.35
CA ILE A 13 0.48 2.06 4.92
C ILE A 13 -0.02 3.29 4.16
N VAL A 14 -1.12 3.88 4.61
CA VAL A 14 -1.66 5.06 3.96
C VAL A 14 -0.65 6.19 4.00
N HIS A 15 -0.01 6.38 5.15
CA HIS A 15 0.99 7.42 5.29
C HIS A 15 2.18 7.17 4.38
N ALA A 16 2.63 5.93 4.31
CA ALA A 16 3.76 5.56 3.47
C ALA A 16 3.43 5.67 1.98
N LEU A 17 2.16 5.58 1.62
CA LEU A 17 1.74 5.76 0.24
C LEU A 17 1.66 7.23 -0.16
N GLY A 18 1.98 8.13 0.74
CA GLY A 18 1.93 9.56 0.46
C GLY A 18 0.68 10.23 0.98
N GLY A 19 -0.08 9.52 1.81
CA GLY A 19 -1.32 10.05 2.37
C GLY A 19 -2.51 9.76 1.48
N LYS A 20 -3.69 9.99 2.01
CA LYS A 20 -4.92 9.72 1.27
C LYS A 20 -5.01 10.48 -0.04
N GLY A 21 -4.45 11.67 -0.08
CA GLY A 21 -4.50 12.48 -1.29
C GLY A 21 -3.73 11.90 -2.45
N ASN A 22 -2.81 10.97 -2.17
CA ASN A 22 -2.02 10.33 -3.21
C ASN A 22 -2.64 9.01 -3.68
N ILE A 23 -3.71 8.57 -3.07
CA ILE A 23 -4.34 7.30 -3.42
C ILE A 23 -5.53 7.56 -4.33
N LYS A 24 -5.49 6.99 -5.53
CA LYS A 24 -6.60 7.10 -6.46
C LYS A 24 -7.61 6.01 -6.23
N ARG A 25 -7.15 4.78 -6.15
CA ARG A 25 -8.01 3.61 -6.03
C ARG A 25 -7.28 2.53 -5.27
N VAL A 26 -8.03 1.69 -4.58
CA VAL A 26 -7.49 0.54 -3.88
C VAL A 26 -8.30 -0.68 -4.28
N PHE A 27 -7.61 -1.74 -4.68
CA PHE A 27 -8.23 -3.03 -4.95
C PHE A 27 -7.51 -4.07 -4.12
N HIS A 28 -8.20 -5.12 -3.75
CA HIS A 28 -7.53 -6.21 -3.06
C HIS A 28 -8.02 -7.54 -3.58
N CYS A 29 -7.10 -8.48 -3.57
CA CYS A 29 -7.39 -9.87 -3.87
C CYS A 29 -7.08 -10.66 -2.64
N MET A 30 -7.11 -11.98 -2.74
CA MET A 30 -6.81 -12.83 -1.60
C MET A 30 -5.39 -12.66 -1.11
N THR A 31 -4.45 -12.39 -2.00
CA THR A 31 -3.04 -12.35 -1.64
C THR A 31 -2.37 -11.01 -1.86
N ARG A 32 -3.05 -10.03 -2.43
CA ARG A 32 -2.42 -8.76 -2.76
C ARG A 32 -3.37 -7.59 -2.58
N VAL A 33 -2.78 -6.48 -2.20
CA VAL A 33 -3.47 -5.20 -2.20
C VAL A 33 -2.87 -4.39 -3.32
N ARG A 34 -3.71 -3.84 -4.17
CA ARG A 34 -3.27 -3.05 -5.32
C ARG A 34 -3.75 -1.62 -5.14
N VAL A 35 -2.80 -0.71 -5.14
CA VAL A 35 -3.09 0.70 -4.89
C VAL A 35 -2.64 1.51 -6.09
N TYR A 36 -3.56 2.26 -6.68
CA TYR A 36 -3.20 3.21 -7.72
C TYR A 36 -2.88 4.53 -7.06
N VAL A 37 -1.69 5.05 -7.32
CA VAL A 37 -1.26 6.30 -6.70
C VAL A 37 -1.10 7.38 -7.76
N LYS A 38 -1.16 8.63 -7.32
CA LYS A 38 -1.00 9.76 -8.22
C LYS A 38 0.47 10.03 -8.49
N LYS A 39 1.29 9.97 -7.47
CA LYS A 39 2.72 10.25 -7.59
C LYS A 39 3.51 9.15 -6.92
N LYS A 40 4.25 8.40 -7.70
CA LYS A 40 5.05 7.30 -7.18
C LYS A 40 6.13 7.78 -6.23
N ASN A 41 6.68 8.94 -6.48
CA ASN A 41 7.77 9.42 -5.67
C ASN A 41 7.37 9.80 -4.25
N LEU A 42 6.08 9.83 -3.96
CA LEU A 42 5.60 10.07 -2.61
C LEU A 42 5.44 8.77 -1.82
N VAL A 43 5.62 7.63 -2.48
CA VAL A 43 5.44 6.33 -1.83
C VAL A 43 6.74 5.91 -1.15
N ASP A 44 6.65 5.63 0.15
CA ASP A 44 7.78 5.15 0.92
C ASP A 44 7.71 3.64 0.97
N GLU A 45 8.22 3.01 -0.06
CA GLU A 45 8.14 1.57 -0.22
C GLU A 45 8.88 0.83 0.89
N GLN A 46 9.99 1.38 1.34
CA GLN A 46 10.78 0.74 2.39
C GLN A 46 10.01 0.61 3.69
N SER A 47 9.26 1.63 4.05
CA SER A 47 8.46 1.56 5.27
C SER A 47 7.41 0.48 5.18
N ILE A 48 6.83 0.28 4.00
CA ILE A 48 5.83 -0.76 3.81
C ILE A 48 6.50 -2.13 3.85
N GLN A 49 7.65 -2.27 3.25
CA GLN A 49 8.37 -3.54 3.24
C GLN A 49 8.82 -3.99 4.62
N LYS A 50 8.96 -3.06 5.54
CA LYS A 50 9.35 -3.39 6.91
C LYS A 50 8.23 -3.98 7.75
N LEU A 51 7.01 -3.88 7.30
CA LEU A 51 5.88 -4.40 8.05
C LEU A 51 5.91 -5.94 8.04
N PRO A 52 5.73 -6.56 9.20
CA PRO A 52 5.85 -8.02 9.30
C PRO A 52 4.87 -8.77 8.41
N GLU A 53 3.69 -8.21 8.17
CA GLU A 53 2.70 -8.90 7.37
C GLU A 53 2.92 -8.73 5.89
N VAL A 54 3.85 -7.90 5.48
CA VAL A 54 4.12 -7.67 4.07
C VAL A 54 5.24 -8.60 3.61
N THR A 55 4.94 -9.45 2.66
CA THR A 55 5.92 -10.38 2.11
C THR A 55 6.80 -9.69 1.08
N GLY A 56 6.23 -8.76 0.34
CA GLY A 56 6.98 -8.05 -0.67
C GLY A 56 6.13 -6.97 -1.32
N THR A 57 6.73 -6.25 -2.25
CA THR A 57 6.02 -5.19 -2.96
C THR A 57 6.41 -5.25 -4.43
N ASN A 58 5.57 -4.68 -5.27
CA ASN A 58 5.83 -4.67 -6.70
C ASN A 58 5.15 -3.46 -7.33
N TRP A 59 5.71 -2.98 -8.43
CA TRP A 59 5.12 -1.89 -9.20
C TRP A 59 4.66 -2.37 -10.56
N ASN A 60 3.53 -1.90 -11.00
CA ASN A 60 3.06 -2.11 -12.35
C ASN A 60 2.54 -0.76 -12.82
N ASN A 61 3.39 0.02 -13.46
CA ASN A 61 3.13 1.42 -13.80
C ASN A 61 2.82 2.21 -12.54
N ASP A 62 1.65 2.79 -12.41
CA ASP A 62 1.29 3.55 -11.22
C ASP A 62 0.53 2.71 -10.20
N GLN A 63 0.48 1.40 -10.41
CA GLN A 63 -0.15 0.50 -9.46
C GLN A 63 0.91 -0.10 -8.54
N PHE A 64 0.79 0.19 -7.26
CA PHE A 64 1.68 -0.36 -6.25
C PHE A 64 1.01 -1.59 -5.65
N GLN A 65 1.70 -2.71 -5.65
CA GLN A 65 1.16 -3.96 -5.14
C GLN A 65 1.86 -4.35 -3.85
N ILE A 66 1.07 -4.65 -2.84
CA ILE A 66 1.56 -5.10 -1.55
C ILE A 66 1.17 -6.57 -1.41
N ILE A 67 2.14 -7.41 -1.21
CA ILE A 67 1.94 -8.86 -1.16
C ILE A 67 2.01 -9.37 0.27
#